data_c87d1da6c58d740de27c2aaf5e341040
#
_entry.id   c87d1da6c58d740de27c2aaf5e341040
#
_cell.length_a   1.000
_cell.length_b   1.000
_cell.length_c   1.000
_cell.angle_alpha   90.00
_cell.angle_beta   90.00
_cell.angle_gamma   90.00
#
_symmetry.space_group_name_H-M   'P 1'
#
loop_
_entity.id
_entity.type
_entity.pdbx_description
1 polymer ?
#
loop_
_entity_poly.entity_id
_entity_poly.type
_entity_poly.pdbx_seq_one_letter_code
_entity_poly.pdbx_strand_id
1 'polypeptide(L)'
;MNAIVVVDRNWAIGRDNDLLFSLPTDMRRFRALTLEGTVILGRRTLDSFPGGRPLPRRKNIVITRCADFHREGAVVVSNLQAAMEAAADTPQDHIWVIGGGSIYAALLSKCRRAYVTRVDAAAEGADSFFPNLDKLPGWVVDSISDPVAENGLTYRFYDYVNTNL
;
A
#
# COMPACT_ATOMS: atom_id res chain seq x y z
N MET A 1 4.30 10.44 -5.74
CA MET A 1 4.04 9.37 -4.76
C MET A 1 2.88 8.52 -5.24
N ASN A 2 2.95 7.23 -5.00
CA ASN A 2 1.96 6.26 -5.42
C ASN A 2 1.44 5.47 -4.23
N ALA A 3 0.17 5.08 -4.26
CA ALA A 3 -0.34 4.03 -3.37
C ALA A 3 -0.36 2.71 -4.13
N ILE A 4 -0.16 1.60 -3.43
CA ILE A 4 -0.29 0.26 -3.97
C ILE A 4 -1.00 -0.63 -2.95
N VAL A 5 -2.01 -1.38 -3.40
CA VAL A 5 -2.91 -2.07 -2.47
C VAL A 5 -3.66 -3.20 -3.17
N VAL A 6 -4.02 -4.23 -2.40
CA VAL A 6 -4.97 -5.27 -2.81
C VAL A 6 -6.26 -5.09 -2.03
N VAL A 7 -7.38 -5.00 -2.71
CA VAL A 7 -8.70 -4.83 -2.09
C VAL A 7 -9.67 -5.93 -2.54
N ASP A 8 -10.62 -6.26 -1.67
CA ASP A 8 -11.76 -7.10 -2.03
C ASP A 8 -12.89 -6.26 -2.66
N ARG A 9 -14.06 -6.87 -2.90
CA ARG A 9 -15.23 -6.16 -3.46
C ARG A 9 -15.68 -4.97 -2.63
N ASN A 10 -15.41 -4.98 -1.33
CA ASN A 10 -15.82 -3.96 -0.37
C ASN A 10 -14.69 -2.98 -0.02
N TRP A 11 -13.60 -3.00 -0.79
CA TRP A 11 -12.39 -2.21 -0.53
C TRP A 11 -11.72 -2.57 0.80
N ALA A 12 -11.94 -3.79 1.27
CA ALA A 12 -11.26 -4.33 2.45
C ALA A 12 -9.84 -4.74 2.10
N ILE A 13 -8.90 -4.53 3.02
CA ILE A 13 -7.48 -4.79 2.82
C ILE A 13 -6.86 -5.71 3.86
N GLY A 14 -7.50 -5.90 5.01
CA GLY A 14 -6.90 -6.70 6.06
C GLY A 14 -7.89 -7.17 7.12
N ARG A 15 -7.42 -8.15 7.89
CA ARG A 15 -8.10 -8.71 9.04
C ARG A 15 -7.04 -9.17 10.04
N ASP A 16 -7.18 -8.78 11.29
CA ASP A 16 -6.25 -9.17 12.37
C ASP A 16 -4.78 -8.89 12.01
N ASN A 17 -4.52 -7.74 11.41
CA ASN A 17 -3.19 -7.28 10.98
C ASN A 17 -2.53 -8.19 9.94
N ASP A 18 -3.32 -8.87 9.10
CA ASP A 18 -2.82 -9.75 8.05
C ASP A 18 -3.54 -9.46 6.72
N LEU A 19 -2.95 -9.90 5.62
CA LEU A 19 -3.55 -9.78 4.30
C LEU A 19 -4.75 -10.71 4.17
N LEU A 20 -5.72 -10.31 3.37
CA LEU A 20 -6.93 -11.11 3.12
C LEU A 20 -6.67 -12.26 2.15
N PHE A 21 -5.73 -12.10 1.21
CA PHE A 21 -5.50 -13.05 0.11
C PHE A 21 -4.02 -13.29 -0.10
N SER A 22 -3.70 -14.53 -0.51
CA SER A 22 -2.36 -14.88 -0.98
C SER A 22 -2.37 -14.91 -2.52
N LEU A 23 -1.69 -13.95 -3.14
CA LEU A 23 -1.66 -13.76 -4.59
C LEU A 23 -0.19 -13.66 -5.06
N PRO A 24 0.46 -14.81 -5.36
CA PRO A 24 1.88 -14.80 -5.74
C PRO A 24 2.22 -13.91 -6.94
N THR A 25 1.37 -13.87 -7.96
CA THR A 25 1.58 -13.00 -9.13
C THR A 25 1.52 -11.52 -8.75
N ASP A 26 0.58 -11.16 -7.88
CA ASP A 26 0.48 -9.80 -7.36
C ASP A 26 1.70 -9.44 -6.50
N MET A 27 2.17 -10.35 -5.66
CA MET A 27 3.35 -10.15 -4.84
C MET A 27 4.61 -9.91 -5.68
N ARG A 28 4.77 -10.64 -6.78
CA ARG A 28 5.88 -10.41 -7.72
C ARG A 28 5.79 -9.04 -8.38
N ARG A 29 4.58 -8.63 -8.75
CA ARG A 29 4.33 -7.29 -9.33
C ARG A 29 4.65 -6.20 -8.32
N PHE A 30 4.18 -6.34 -7.09
CA PHE A 30 4.48 -5.42 -5.99
C PHE A 30 6.00 -5.26 -5.81
N ARG A 31 6.71 -6.38 -5.75
CA ARG A 31 8.17 -6.34 -5.60
C ARG A 31 8.84 -5.63 -6.78
N ALA A 32 8.45 -5.97 -8.00
CA ALA A 32 9.04 -5.37 -9.20
C ALA A 32 8.82 -3.85 -9.26
N LEU A 33 7.63 -3.38 -8.90
CA LEU A 33 7.30 -1.96 -8.91
C LEU A 33 8.02 -1.17 -7.83
N THR A 34 8.16 -1.73 -6.63
CA THR A 34 8.72 -1.00 -5.47
C THR A 34 10.22 -1.16 -5.30
N LEU A 35 10.84 -2.14 -5.98
CA LEU A 35 12.25 -2.44 -5.81
C LEU A 35 13.13 -1.23 -6.11
N GLU A 36 14.14 -1.00 -5.27
CA GLU A 36 15.07 0.14 -5.31
C GLU A 36 14.40 1.50 -5.05
N GLY A 37 13.11 1.50 -4.73
CA GLY A 37 12.39 2.72 -4.34
C GLY A 37 12.29 2.88 -2.83
N THR A 38 11.41 3.78 -2.42
CA THR A 38 11.09 4.05 -1.02
C THR A 38 9.67 3.61 -0.73
N VAL A 39 9.46 2.88 0.37
CA VAL A 39 8.14 2.47 0.85
C VAL A 39 7.83 3.17 2.17
N ILE A 40 6.60 3.66 2.31
CA ILE A 40 6.09 4.31 3.51
C ILE A 40 4.99 3.43 4.08
N LEU A 41 5.11 3.08 5.35
CA LEU A 41 4.19 2.15 6.01
C LEU A 41 4.05 2.47 7.49
N GLY A 42 2.98 1.95 8.08
CA GLY A 42 2.78 1.99 9.53
C GLY A 42 3.50 0.84 10.23
N ARG A 43 3.72 0.98 11.53
CA ARG A 43 4.40 -0.05 12.34
C ARG A 43 3.67 -1.40 12.29
N ARG A 44 2.33 -1.41 12.38
CA ARG A 44 1.57 -2.66 12.38
C ARG A 44 1.74 -3.45 11.08
N THR A 45 1.87 -2.74 9.96
CA THR A 45 2.16 -3.37 8.67
C THR A 45 3.56 -3.96 8.67
N LEU A 46 4.56 -3.25 9.20
CA LEU A 46 5.91 -3.78 9.36
C LEU A 46 5.91 -5.06 10.19
N ASP A 47 5.19 -5.05 11.32
CA ASP A 47 5.11 -6.21 12.21
C ASP A 47 4.44 -7.42 11.55
N SER A 48 3.63 -7.22 10.52
CA SER A 48 2.99 -8.30 9.76
C SER A 48 3.92 -8.98 8.75
N PHE A 49 5.06 -8.38 8.44
CA PHE A 49 6.03 -8.98 7.52
C PHE A 49 6.76 -10.15 8.18
N PRO A 50 7.29 -11.10 7.39
CA PRO A 50 8.04 -12.22 7.94
C PRO A 50 9.18 -11.76 8.86
N GLY A 51 9.13 -12.17 10.13
CA GLY A 51 10.07 -11.75 11.16
C GLY A 51 10.02 -10.27 11.49
N GLY A 52 9.00 -9.53 11.06
CA GLY A 52 8.90 -8.08 11.25
C GLY A 52 10.03 -7.31 10.58
N ARG A 53 10.60 -7.86 9.52
CA ARG A 53 11.77 -7.27 8.84
C ARG A 53 11.35 -6.32 7.73
N PRO A 54 12.05 -5.17 7.59
CA PRO A 54 11.85 -4.26 6.48
C PRO A 54 12.07 -4.96 5.14
N LEU A 55 11.40 -4.45 4.10
CA LEU A 55 11.54 -5.00 2.75
C LEU A 55 12.96 -4.78 2.24
N PRO A 56 13.67 -5.83 1.75
CA PRO A 56 15.03 -5.69 1.26
C PRO A 56 15.08 -4.87 -0.03
N ARG A 57 16.21 -4.19 -0.24
CA ARG A 57 16.49 -3.37 -1.43
C ARG A 57 15.48 -2.24 -1.65
N ARG A 58 14.89 -1.75 -0.57
CA ARG A 58 14.00 -0.58 -0.56
C ARG A 58 14.28 0.21 0.69
N LYS A 59 14.15 1.53 0.60
CA LYS A 59 14.18 2.38 1.78
C LYS A 59 12.83 2.26 2.47
N ASN A 60 12.81 1.78 3.70
CA ASN A 60 11.58 1.60 4.47
C ASN A 60 11.45 2.76 5.47
N ILE A 61 10.39 3.55 5.33
CA ILE A 61 10.05 4.64 6.25
C ILE A 61 8.83 4.19 7.03
N VAL A 62 8.99 4.02 8.33
CA VAL A 62 7.94 3.51 9.23
C VAL A 62 7.43 4.64 10.11
N ILE A 63 6.12 4.89 10.05
CA ILE A 63 5.45 5.91 10.85
C ILE A 63 4.87 5.24 12.10
N THR A 64 5.26 5.71 13.28
CA THR A 64 4.73 5.22 14.55
C THR A 64 4.71 6.33 15.59
N ARG A 65 3.72 6.29 16.49
CA ARG A 65 3.66 7.19 17.66
C ARG A 65 4.57 6.75 18.80
N CYS A 66 5.10 5.52 18.73
CA CYS A 66 5.98 4.98 19.78
C CYS A 66 7.38 5.57 19.61
N ALA A 67 7.76 6.50 20.49
CA ALA A 67 9.05 7.19 20.42
C ALA A 67 10.25 6.26 20.59
N ASP A 68 10.08 5.17 21.32
CA ASP A 68 11.16 4.21 21.60
C ASP A 68 11.26 3.09 20.56
N PHE A 69 10.38 3.09 19.57
CA PHE A 69 10.39 2.05 18.54
C PHE A 69 11.61 2.20 17.63
N HIS A 70 12.29 1.08 17.43
CA HIS A 70 13.43 0.98 16.52
C HIS A 70 13.35 -0.35 15.78
N ARG A 71 13.73 -0.34 14.51
CA ARG A 71 13.91 -1.58 13.73
C ARG A 71 15.09 -1.39 12.80
N GLU A 72 16.04 -2.32 12.84
CA GLU A 72 17.18 -2.31 11.94
C GLU A 72 16.72 -2.37 10.48
N GLY A 73 17.31 -1.53 9.65
CA GLY A 73 16.95 -1.43 8.23
C GLY A 73 15.76 -0.52 7.93
N ALA A 74 15.17 0.11 8.95
CA ALA A 74 14.06 1.03 8.76
C ALA A 74 14.41 2.43 9.28
N VAL A 75 13.90 3.45 8.58
CA VAL A 75 13.89 4.83 9.08
C VAL A 75 12.57 5.00 9.83
N VAL A 76 12.63 5.21 11.14
CA VAL A 76 11.43 5.36 11.98
C VAL A 76 11.15 6.83 12.21
N VAL A 77 9.93 7.26 11.93
CA VAL A 77 9.48 8.65 12.08
C VAL A 77 8.18 8.71 12.86
N SER A 78 7.89 9.86 13.44
CA SER A 78 6.76 10.03 14.36
C SER A 78 5.50 10.63 13.72
N ASN A 79 5.61 11.17 12.50
CA ASN A 79 4.48 11.83 11.85
C ASN A 79 4.65 11.87 10.34
N LEU A 80 3.60 12.31 9.64
CA LEU A 80 3.57 12.38 8.18
C LEU A 80 4.60 13.34 7.61
N GLN A 81 4.78 14.50 8.26
CA GLN A 81 5.74 15.50 7.80
C GLN A 81 7.16 14.93 7.81
N ALA A 82 7.55 14.26 8.89
CA ALA A 82 8.85 13.62 8.99
C ALA A 82 9.03 12.51 7.94
N ALA A 83 7.96 11.78 7.62
CA ALA A 83 8.00 10.76 6.57
C ALA A 83 8.26 11.39 5.19
N MET A 84 7.60 12.51 4.89
CA MET A 84 7.80 13.23 3.63
C MET A 84 9.22 13.78 3.51
N GLU A 85 9.77 14.30 4.60
CA GLU A 85 11.16 14.76 4.65
C GLU A 85 12.13 13.62 4.45
N ALA A 86 11.89 12.47 5.07
CA ALA A 86 12.73 11.29 4.91
C ALA A 86 12.71 10.73 3.49
N ALA A 87 11.62 10.95 2.75
CA ALA A 87 11.46 10.50 1.37
C ALA A 87 11.92 11.54 0.32
N ALA A 88 12.38 12.72 0.75
CA ALA A 88 12.67 13.84 -0.15
C ALA A 88 13.81 13.57 -1.13
N ASP A 89 14.68 12.61 -0.84
CA ASP A 89 15.78 12.19 -1.72
C ASP A 89 15.36 11.18 -2.81
N THR A 90 14.11 10.73 -2.78
CA THR A 90 13.57 9.75 -3.73
C THR A 90 12.69 10.44 -4.77
N PRO A 91 12.83 10.15 -6.07
CA PRO A 91 11.89 10.64 -7.08
C PRO A 91 10.45 10.27 -6.74
N GLN A 92 9.51 11.18 -6.99
CA GLN A 92 8.10 11.01 -6.60
C GLN A 92 7.46 9.73 -7.14
N ASP A 93 7.79 9.32 -8.35
CA ASP A 93 7.25 8.10 -8.97
C ASP A 93 7.87 6.81 -8.42
N HIS A 94 8.86 6.91 -7.54
CA HIS A 94 9.50 5.80 -6.84
C HIS A 94 9.18 5.75 -5.34
N ILE A 95 8.22 6.56 -4.88
CA ILE A 95 7.74 6.56 -3.51
C ILE A 95 6.39 5.84 -3.47
N TRP A 96 6.27 4.84 -2.58
CA TRP A 96 5.13 3.94 -2.51
C TRP A 96 4.55 3.90 -1.10
N VAL A 97 3.27 4.23 -0.99
CA VAL A 97 2.51 4.07 0.26
C VAL A 97 1.94 2.66 0.27
N ILE A 98 2.34 1.85 1.24
CA ILE A 98 2.03 0.41 1.25
C ILE A 98 1.15 -0.05 2.41
N GLY A 99 0.68 0.87 3.24
CA GLY A 99 -0.33 0.57 4.26
C GLY A 99 0.13 0.79 5.70
N GLY A 100 -0.71 0.53 6.67
CA GLY A 100 -2.09 0.03 6.50
C GLY A 100 -3.12 1.12 6.29
N GLY A 101 -4.35 0.80 6.68
CA GLY A 101 -5.52 1.62 6.40
C GLY A 101 -5.39 3.09 6.81
N SER A 102 -4.88 3.35 8.01
CA SER A 102 -4.70 4.73 8.50
C SER A 102 -3.65 5.50 7.68
N ILE A 103 -2.60 4.82 7.24
CA ILE A 103 -1.53 5.44 6.44
C ILE A 103 -2.04 5.74 5.03
N TYR A 104 -2.78 4.83 4.42
CA TYR A 104 -3.44 5.09 3.14
C TYR A 104 -4.38 6.29 3.23
N ALA A 105 -5.25 6.32 4.24
CA ALA A 105 -6.20 7.41 4.40
C ALA A 105 -5.50 8.76 4.58
N ALA A 106 -4.39 8.80 5.31
CA ALA A 106 -3.65 10.03 5.59
C ALA A 106 -2.86 10.55 4.39
N LEU A 107 -2.35 9.65 3.52
CA LEU A 107 -1.44 10.03 2.43
C LEU A 107 -2.08 9.98 1.04
N LEU A 108 -3.28 9.44 0.91
CA LEU A 108 -3.91 9.22 -0.39
C LEU A 108 -4.05 10.52 -1.21
N SER A 109 -4.42 11.62 -0.54
CA SER A 109 -4.56 12.92 -1.23
C SER A 109 -3.25 13.45 -1.81
N LYS A 110 -2.12 12.95 -1.33
CA LYS A 110 -0.78 13.30 -1.82
C LYS A 110 -0.29 12.33 -2.89
N CYS A 111 -0.99 11.24 -3.13
CA CYS A 111 -0.64 10.27 -4.15
C CYS A 111 -1.20 10.70 -5.51
N ARG A 112 -0.32 10.68 -6.52
CA ARG A 112 -0.71 10.95 -7.91
C ARG A 112 -1.42 9.77 -8.54
N ARG A 113 -0.99 8.54 -8.19
CA ARG A 113 -1.54 7.29 -8.70
C ARG A 113 -1.81 6.32 -7.58
N ALA A 114 -2.77 5.44 -7.82
CA ALA A 114 -3.03 4.29 -6.98
C ALA A 114 -3.10 3.03 -7.85
N TYR A 115 -2.25 2.07 -7.54
CA TYR A 115 -2.17 0.77 -8.20
C TYR A 115 -2.99 -0.20 -7.36
N VAL A 116 -4.19 -0.50 -7.81
CA VAL A 116 -5.17 -1.26 -7.01
C VAL A 116 -5.42 -2.61 -7.66
N THR A 117 -5.09 -3.67 -6.95
CA THR A 117 -5.48 -5.03 -7.35
C THR A 117 -6.86 -5.31 -6.76
N ARG A 118 -7.86 -5.46 -7.61
CA ARG A 118 -9.25 -5.66 -7.19
C ARG A 118 -9.60 -7.13 -7.34
N VAL A 119 -9.82 -7.78 -6.20
CA VAL A 119 -10.14 -9.21 -6.13
C VAL A 119 -11.66 -9.38 -6.15
N ASP A 120 -12.14 -10.24 -7.03
CA ASP A 120 -13.56 -10.56 -7.16
C ASP A 120 -14.00 -11.55 -6.08
N ALA A 121 -13.95 -11.10 -4.83
CA ALA A 121 -14.36 -11.85 -3.65
C ALA A 121 -14.66 -10.85 -2.53
N ALA A 122 -15.45 -11.28 -1.56
CA ALA A 122 -15.71 -10.52 -0.34
C ALA A 122 -15.20 -11.33 0.85
N ALA A 123 -14.22 -10.80 1.56
CA ALA A 123 -13.65 -11.46 2.73
C ALA A 123 -14.53 -11.23 3.95
N GLU A 124 -14.76 -12.29 4.73
CA GLU A 124 -15.50 -12.19 5.98
C GLU A 124 -14.61 -11.62 7.09
N GLY A 125 -15.20 -10.78 7.94
CA GLY A 125 -14.55 -10.28 9.14
C GLY A 125 -13.40 -9.30 8.87
N ALA A 126 -13.34 -8.69 7.71
CA ALA A 126 -12.35 -7.67 7.42
C ALA A 126 -12.53 -6.47 8.37
N ASP A 127 -11.42 -5.95 8.87
CA ASP A 127 -11.41 -4.85 9.85
C ASP A 127 -10.62 -3.63 9.38
N SER A 128 -9.98 -3.70 8.23
CA SER A 128 -9.21 -2.61 7.66
C SER A 128 -9.60 -2.40 6.20
N PHE A 129 -9.72 -1.13 5.79
CA PHE A 129 -10.26 -0.76 4.48
C PHE A 129 -9.40 0.31 3.82
N PHE A 130 -9.42 0.29 2.49
CA PHE A 130 -8.89 1.35 1.64
C PHE A 130 -10.07 2.22 1.18
N PRO A 131 -9.91 3.55 1.09
CA PRO A 131 -10.98 4.41 0.60
C PRO A 131 -11.46 3.98 -0.79
N ASN A 132 -12.77 3.93 -0.98
CA ASN A 132 -13.35 3.55 -2.27
C ASN A 132 -13.10 4.64 -3.31
N LEU A 133 -12.15 4.43 -4.20
CA LEU A 133 -11.74 5.41 -5.20
C LEU A 133 -12.82 5.69 -6.23
N ASP A 134 -13.74 4.74 -6.45
CA ASP A 134 -14.85 4.93 -7.38
C ASP A 134 -15.84 6.00 -6.88
N LYS A 135 -15.82 6.29 -5.58
CA LYS A 135 -16.68 7.28 -4.93
C LYS A 135 -15.97 8.56 -4.50
N LEU A 136 -14.64 8.60 -4.63
CA LEU A 136 -13.85 9.79 -4.27
C LEU A 136 -13.74 10.74 -5.45
N PRO A 137 -14.16 12.01 -5.29
CA PRO A 137 -14.02 13.01 -6.36
C PRO A 137 -12.57 13.18 -6.78
N GLY A 138 -12.34 13.28 -8.08
CA GLY A 138 -11.02 13.52 -8.64
C GLY A 138 -10.21 12.25 -8.94
N TRP A 139 -10.61 11.10 -8.44
CA TRP A 139 -9.97 9.84 -8.78
C TRP A 139 -10.66 9.20 -9.98
N VAL A 140 -9.89 8.86 -11.01
CA VAL A 140 -10.40 8.25 -12.24
C VAL A 140 -9.58 7.03 -12.62
N VAL A 141 -10.22 6.05 -13.25
CA VAL A 141 -9.54 4.86 -13.77
C VAL A 141 -8.78 5.25 -15.04
N ASP A 142 -7.48 4.98 -15.07
CA ASP A 142 -6.61 5.17 -16.23
C ASP A 142 -6.50 3.88 -17.07
N SER A 143 -6.36 2.74 -16.41
CA SER A 143 -6.29 1.44 -17.08
C SER A 143 -6.83 0.31 -16.21
N ILE A 144 -7.30 -0.75 -16.87
CA ILE A 144 -7.75 -1.98 -16.24
C ILE A 144 -7.12 -3.13 -17.02
N SER A 145 -6.46 -4.06 -16.32
CA SER A 145 -5.86 -5.22 -16.95
C SER A 145 -6.90 -6.29 -17.33
N ASP A 146 -6.48 -7.27 -18.13
CA ASP A 146 -7.20 -8.53 -18.25
C ASP A 146 -7.28 -9.25 -16.90
N PRO A 147 -8.28 -10.11 -16.68
CA PRO A 147 -8.40 -10.85 -15.44
C PRO A 147 -7.26 -11.86 -15.28
N VAL A 148 -6.81 -12.02 -14.03
CA VAL A 148 -5.86 -13.03 -13.61
C VAL A 148 -6.58 -14.01 -12.71
N ALA A 149 -6.45 -15.31 -12.97
CA ALA A 149 -7.02 -16.36 -12.12
C ALA A 149 -5.88 -17.10 -11.41
N GLU A 150 -5.93 -17.11 -10.08
CA GLU A 150 -4.86 -17.68 -9.25
C GLU A 150 -5.43 -18.08 -7.90
N ASN A 151 -5.08 -19.30 -7.42
CA ASN A 151 -5.53 -19.81 -6.12
C ASN A 151 -7.05 -19.77 -5.91
N GLY A 152 -7.82 -20.03 -6.97
CA GLY A 152 -9.29 -19.99 -6.89
C GLY A 152 -9.89 -18.60 -6.85
N LEU A 153 -9.08 -17.57 -7.04
CA LEU A 153 -9.50 -16.17 -7.05
C LEU A 153 -9.31 -15.57 -8.44
N THR A 154 -10.11 -14.58 -8.76
CA THR A 154 -9.98 -13.78 -9.98
C THR A 154 -9.79 -12.34 -9.59
N TYR A 155 -8.84 -11.66 -10.21
CA TYR A 155 -8.56 -10.26 -9.92
C TYR A 155 -8.05 -9.54 -11.16
N ARG A 156 -8.11 -8.19 -11.12
CA ARG A 156 -7.60 -7.30 -12.15
C ARG A 156 -6.75 -6.22 -11.52
N PHE A 157 -5.79 -5.72 -12.27
CA PHE A 157 -4.99 -4.56 -11.89
C PHE A 157 -5.65 -3.30 -12.43
N TYR A 158 -6.01 -2.40 -11.51
CA TYR A 158 -6.59 -1.09 -11.83
C TYR A 158 -5.56 -0.02 -11.53
N ASP A 159 -5.28 0.84 -12.50
CA ASP A 159 -4.48 2.04 -12.28
C ASP A 159 -5.43 3.23 -12.18
N TYR A 160 -5.43 3.89 -11.03
CA TYR A 160 -6.21 5.10 -10.79
C TYR A 160 -5.29 6.31 -10.81
N VAL A 161 -5.80 7.43 -11.30
CA VAL A 161 -5.09 8.72 -11.32
C VAL A 161 -5.87 9.72 -10.49
N ASN A 162 -5.14 10.48 -9.67
CA ASN A 162 -5.69 11.58 -8.90
C ASN A 162 -5.62 12.86 -9.73
N THR A 163 -6.76 13.29 -10.25
CA THR A 163 -6.83 14.49 -11.09
C THR A 163 -6.82 15.80 -10.28
N ASN A 164 -6.81 15.72 -8.94
CA ASN A 164 -6.69 16.88 -8.06
C ASN A 164 -5.26 17.37 -7.90
N LEU A 165 -4.28 16.63 -8.40
CA LEU A 165 -2.86 16.99 -8.31
C LEU A 165 -2.32 17.49 -9.64
#